data_4fbe9ff795f3ab61f564ddb32c57993f
#
_entry.id   4fbe9ff795f3ab61f564ddb32c57993f
#
_cell.length_a   1.000
_cell.length_b   1.000
_cell.length_c   1.000
_cell.angle_alpha   90.00
_cell.angle_beta   90.00
_cell.angle_gamma   90.00
#
_symmetry.space_group_name_H-M   'P 1'
#
loop_
_entity.id
_entity.type
_entity.pdbx_description
1 polymer ?
#
loop_
_entity_poly.entity_id
_entity_poly.type
_entity_poly.pdbx_seq_one_letter_code
_entity_poly.pdbx_strand_id
1 'polypeptide(L)'
;VYDYVAEWSAVNDKEFNALLTRDPAFSKAYLAIGRGGKKPRKDLALWSDAKGYMDFMFDELFQPDYTMPERVSAEDAKAILSDFAGMFDENDTPDGFFDKMKQIASAHGYAADTKAYKADPTAYKGAVGDVSMVVRVAVAGRQNAPDLQTVMGILGKEKVLERLSKCADAL
;
A
#
# COMPACT_ATOMS: atom_id res chain seq x y z
N VAL A 1 7.72 -15.09 -13.10
CA VAL A 1 6.34 -14.56 -13.08
C VAL A 1 6.16 -13.52 -14.18
N TYR A 2 6.96 -12.44 -14.18
CA TYR A 2 6.83 -11.36 -15.17
C TYR A 2 6.75 -11.86 -16.60
N ASP A 3 7.71 -12.70 -17.05
CA ASP A 3 7.78 -13.15 -18.43
C ASP A 3 6.51 -13.91 -18.85
N TYR A 4 6.00 -14.78 -17.99
CA TYR A 4 4.76 -15.54 -18.25
C TYR A 4 3.52 -14.62 -18.30
N VAL A 5 3.46 -13.60 -17.42
CA VAL A 5 2.36 -12.62 -17.46
C VAL A 5 2.44 -11.78 -18.73
N ALA A 6 3.63 -11.38 -19.16
CA ALA A 6 3.85 -10.61 -20.38
C ALA A 6 3.48 -11.42 -21.63
N GLU A 7 3.88 -12.69 -21.71
CA GLU A 7 3.51 -13.59 -22.81
C GLU A 7 1.99 -13.79 -22.86
N TRP A 8 1.37 -14.08 -21.72
CA TRP A 8 -0.09 -14.27 -21.63
C TRP A 8 -0.85 -13.00 -22.05
N SER A 9 -0.47 -11.85 -21.51
CA SER A 9 -1.17 -10.58 -21.77
C SER A 9 -0.98 -10.08 -23.20
N ALA A 10 0.14 -10.35 -23.85
CA ALA A 10 0.38 -10.01 -25.26
C ALA A 10 -0.68 -10.59 -26.20
N VAL A 11 -1.24 -11.74 -25.83
CA VAL A 11 -2.29 -12.41 -26.60
C VAL A 11 -3.69 -12.06 -26.08
N ASN A 12 -3.87 -12.00 -24.75
CA ASN A 12 -5.20 -12.00 -24.12
C ASN A 12 -5.65 -10.61 -23.63
N ASP A 13 -4.74 -9.68 -23.31
CA ASP A 13 -5.03 -8.34 -22.84
C ASP A 13 -3.94 -7.35 -23.27
N LYS A 14 -4.05 -6.87 -24.50
CA LYS A 14 -3.05 -5.99 -25.11
C LYS A 14 -2.91 -4.64 -24.41
N GLU A 15 -3.98 -4.11 -23.81
CA GLU A 15 -3.94 -2.85 -23.08
C GLU A 15 -3.13 -3.02 -21.79
N PHE A 16 -3.40 -4.06 -21.03
CA PHE A 16 -2.61 -4.38 -19.84
C PHE A 16 -1.16 -4.72 -20.20
N ASN A 17 -0.93 -5.46 -21.30
CA ASN A 17 0.42 -5.76 -21.78
C ASN A 17 1.24 -4.50 -22.05
N ALA A 18 0.63 -3.49 -22.67
CA ALA A 18 1.28 -2.21 -22.95
C ALA A 18 1.72 -1.50 -21.67
N LEU A 19 0.89 -1.53 -20.61
CA LEU A 19 1.25 -0.97 -19.31
C LEU A 19 2.35 -1.79 -18.62
N LEU A 20 2.19 -3.10 -18.58
CA LEU A 20 3.14 -4.03 -17.96
C LEU A 20 4.55 -3.94 -18.55
N THR A 21 4.63 -3.77 -19.88
CA THR A 21 5.90 -3.78 -20.61
C THR A 21 6.47 -2.38 -20.86
N ARG A 22 5.75 -1.32 -20.50
CA ARG A 22 6.19 0.08 -20.61
C ARG A 22 7.47 0.34 -19.81
N ASP A 23 7.51 -0.20 -18.58
CA ASP A 23 8.68 -0.24 -17.72
C ASP A 23 8.83 -1.64 -17.13
N PRO A 24 9.62 -2.51 -17.79
CA PRO A 24 9.80 -3.88 -17.30
C PRO A 24 10.46 -3.95 -15.91
N ALA A 25 11.35 -3.01 -15.57
CA ALA A 25 12.03 -3.00 -14.27
C ALA A 25 11.02 -2.72 -13.13
N PHE A 26 10.14 -1.74 -13.32
CA PHE A 26 9.05 -1.42 -12.42
C PHE A 26 8.11 -2.62 -12.21
N SER A 27 7.64 -3.21 -13.27
CA SER A 27 6.72 -4.34 -13.21
C SER A 27 7.35 -5.60 -12.60
N LYS A 28 8.61 -5.89 -12.92
CA LYS A 28 9.38 -6.99 -12.31
C LYS A 28 9.58 -6.78 -10.82
N ALA A 29 9.93 -5.56 -10.40
CA ALA A 29 10.12 -5.23 -8.99
C ALA A 29 8.84 -5.50 -8.18
N TYR A 30 7.69 -5.05 -8.67
CA TYR A 30 6.41 -5.29 -8.01
C TYR A 30 6.06 -6.79 -7.95
N LEU A 31 6.14 -7.51 -9.07
CA LEU A 31 5.82 -8.94 -9.14
C LEU A 31 6.79 -9.83 -8.34
N ALA A 32 7.95 -9.30 -7.96
CA ALA A 32 8.93 -10.01 -7.12
C ALA A 32 8.65 -9.87 -5.61
N ILE A 33 7.80 -8.94 -5.18
CA ILE A 33 7.55 -8.67 -3.75
C ILE A 33 7.10 -9.96 -3.04
N GLY A 34 7.84 -10.34 -1.98
CA GLY A 34 7.51 -11.48 -1.13
C GLY A 34 7.65 -12.86 -1.79
N ARG A 35 8.29 -12.96 -2.98
CA ARG A 35 8.42 -14.23 -3.72
C ARG A 35 9.78 -14.92 -3.60
N GLY A 36 10.79 -14.22 -3.11
CA GLY A 36 12.17 -14.77 -2.98
C GLY A 36 12.46 -15.50 -1.68
N GLY A 37 11.51 -15.65 -0.75
CA GLY A 37 11.72 -16.22 0.57
C GLY A 37 11.35 -17.72 0.68
N LYS A 38 11.57 -18.29 1.87
CA LYS A 38 11.19 -19.69 2.19
C LYS A 38 9.68 -19.97 2.08
N LYS A 39 8.86 -18.92 2.23
CA LYS A 39 7.39 -18.97 2.08
C LYS A 39 6.97 -17.92 1.06
N PRO A 40 7.14 -18.19 -0.25
CA PRO A 40 6.80 -17.22 -1.28
C PRO A 40 5.30 -16.93 -1.29
N ARG A 41 4.94 -15.68 -1.59
CA ARG A 41 3.54 -15.30 -1.80
C ARG A 41 2.95 -16.06 -3.00
N LYS A 42 1.67 -16.42 -2.87
CA LYS A 42 0.91 -17.17 -3.87
C LYS A 42 -0.35 -16.39 -4.29
N ASP A 43 -0.19 -15.09 -4.54
CA ASP A 43 -1.32 -14.20 -4.85
C ASP A 43 -1.90 -14.41 -6.26
N LEU A 44 -1.14 -15.03 -7.14
CA LEU A 44 -1.55 -15.29 -8.52
C LEU A 44 -1.79 -16.79 -8.70
N ALA A 45 -3.04 -17.16 -8.87
CA ALA A 45 -3.42 -18.52 -9.26
C ALA A 45 -3.36 -18.69 -10.78
N LEU A 46 -3.77 -17.66 -11.53
CA LEU A 46 -3.77 -17.60 -12.99
C LEU A 46 -2.99 -16.36 -13.44
N TRP A 47 -2.47 -16.38 -14.67
CA TRP A 47 -1.81 -15.21 -15.24
C TRP A 47 -2.78 -14.04 -15.48
N SER A 48 -4.06 -14.35 -15.71
CA SER A 48 -5.15 -13.38 -15.79
C SER A 48 -5.37 -12.57 -14.51
N ASP A 49 -4.98 -13.10 -13.34
CA ASP A 49 -5.14 -12.41 -12.06
C ASP A 49 -4.15 -11.25 -11.90
N ALA A 50 -3.08 -11.23 -12.71
CA ALA A 50 -2.00 -10.26 -12.60
C ALA A 50 -2.49 -8.81 -12.78
N LYS A 51 -3.45 -8.57 -13.69
CA LYS A 51 -4.01 -7.23 -13.90
C LYS A 51 -4.66 -6.70 -12.61
N GLY A 52 -5.57 -7.46 -12.01
CA GLY A 52 -6.23 -7.06 -10.76
C GLY A 52 -5.29 -7.03 -9.55
N TYR A 53 -4.21 -7.82 -9.58
CA TYR A 53 -3.21 -7.83 -8.51
C TYR A 53 -2.35 -6.56 -8.50
N MET A 54 -2.08 -5.96 -9.68
CA MET A 54 -1.17 -4.83 -9.82
C MET A 54 -1.78 -3.58 -10.46
N ASP A 55 -3.09 -3.54 -10.69
CA ASP A 55 -3.79 -2.42 -11.32
C ASP A 55 -3.50 -1.07 -10.65
N PHE A 56 -3.48 -1.03 -9.32
CA PHE A 56 -3.19 0.19 -8.57
C PHE A 56 -1.75 0.73 -8.78
N MET A 57 -0.86 -0.06 -9.34
CA MET A 57 0.49 0.39 -9.69
C MET A 57 0.52 1.28 -10.95
N PHE A 58 -0.54 1.24 -11.75
CA PHE A 58 -0.68 2.04 -12.98
C PHE A 58 -1.77 3.10 -12.80
N ASP A 59 -1.43 4.35 -13.08
CA ASP A 59 -2.39 5.46 -12.94
C ASP A 59 -3.63 5.27 -13.82
N GLU A 60 -3.45 4.68 -14.99
CA GLU A 60 -4.52 4.40 -15.95
C GLU A 60 -5.57 3.39 -15.44
N LEU A 61 -5.16 2.53 -14.50
CA LEU A 61 -6.02 1.49 -13.91
C LEU A 61 -6.38 1.77 -12.46
N PHE A 62 -5.78 2.80 -11.86
CA PHE A 62 -5.98 3.11 -10.44
C PHE A 62 -7.37 3.65 -10.17
N GLN A 63 -8.20 2.83 -9.55
CA GLN A 63 -9.57 3.18 -9.11
C GLN A 63 -9.67 2.98 -7.59
N PRO A 64 -9.26 3.97 -6.79
CA PRO A 64 -9.18 3.81 -5.34
C PRO A 64 -10.57 3.73 -4.70
N ASP A 65 -10.70 2.82 -3.74
CA ASP A 65 -11.73 2.81 -2.74
C ASP A 65 -11.13 3.32 -1.43
N TYR A 66 -11.50 4.55 -1.03
CA TYR A 66 -10.99 5.19 0.17
C TYR A 66 -11.80 4.87 1.43
N THR A 67 -12.40 3.68 1.50
CA THR A 67 -13.04 3.20 2.72
C THR A 67 -11.97 2.99 3.80
N MET A 68 -12.00 3.83 4.83
CA MET A 68 -11.08 3.80 5.96
C MET A 68 -11.43 2.70 6.96
N PRO A 69 -10.47 2.27 7.80
CA PRO A 69 -10.78 1.38 8.92
C PRO A 69 -11.88 1.95 9.80
N GLU A 70 -12.77 1.10 10.30
CA GLU A 70 -13.95 1.49 11.10
C GLU A 70 -13.59 2.35 12.32
N ARG A 71 -12.41 2.11 12.92
CA ARG A 71 -11.93 2.84 14.10
C ARG A 71 -11.23 4.16 13.81
N VAL A 72 -11.18 4.57 12.54
CA VAL A 72 -10.50 5.79 12.11
C VAL A 72 -11.53 6.77 11.53
N SER A 73 -11.66 7.93 12.14
CA SER A 73 -12.49 9.01 11.60
C SER A 73 -11.82 9.65 10.36
N ALA A 74 -12.63 10.32 9.53
CA ALA A 74 -12.09 11.07 8.39
C ALA A 74 -11.08 12.16 8.84
N GLU A 75 -11.34 12.81 9.96
CA GLU A 75 -10.45 13.82 10.55
C GLU A 75 -9.10 13.19 10.95
N ASP A 76 -9.13 12.08 11.70
CA ASP A 76 -7.91 11.37 12.07
C ASP A 76 -7.17 10.84 10.84
N ALA A 77 -7.87 10.32 9.84
CA ALA A 77 -7.26 9.85 8.61
C ALA A 77 -6.50 10.97 7.87
N LYS A 78 -7.09 12.16 7.74
CA LYS A 78 -6.42 13.34 7.16
C LYS A 78 -5.16 13.72 7.94
N ALA A 79 -5.24 13.75 9.26
CA ALA A 79 -4.10 14.09 10.12
C ALA A 79 -2.97 13.04 9.99
N ILE A 80 -3.31 11.75 9.99
CA ILE A 80 -2.37 10.63 9.79
C ILE A 80 -1.66 10.76 8.44
N LEU A 81 -2.41 11.02 7.37
CA LEU A 81 -1.86 11.17 6.02
C LEU A 81 -0.93 12.39 5.92
N SER A 82 -1.29 13.50 6.54
CA SER A 82 -0.47 14.72 6.59
C SER A 82 0.85 14.47 7.32
N ASP A 83 0.79 13.84 8.50
CA ASP A 83 1.99 13.53 9.29
C ASP A 83 2.90 12.58 8.53
N PHE A 84 2.33 11.52 7.94
CA PHE A 84 3.10 10.55 7.17
C PHE A 84 3.74 11.18 5.93
N ALA A 85 3.05 12.06 5.22
CA ALA A 85 3.62 12.77 4.08
C ALA A 85 4.89 13.56 4.44
N GLY A 86 4.94 14.15 5.63
CA GLY A 86 6.11 14.85 6.15
C GLY A 86 7.27 13.93 6.58
N MET A 87 7.00 12.65 6.80
CA MET A 87 7.99 11.66 7.28
C MET A 87 8.40 10.66 6.21
N PHE A 88 7.71 10.62 5.08
CA PHE A 88 7.92 9.59 4.06
C PHE A 88 9.32 9.64 3.44
N ASP A 89 9.95 8.48 3.39
CA ASP A 89 11.22 8.22 2.71
C ASP A 89 11.07 6.98 1.82
N GLU A 90 11.24 7.13 0.52
CA GLU A 90 11.14 6.02 -0.45
C GLU A 90 12.20 4.95 -0.29
N ASN A 91 13.32 5.28 0.38
CA ASN A 91 14.43 4.38 0.66
C ASN A 91 14.37 3.76 2.06
N ASP A 92 13.29 3.97 2.80
CA ASP A 92 13.13 3.44 4.15
C ASP A 92 13.00 1.91 4.14
N THR A 93 13.30 1.31 5.29
CA THR A 93 13.07 -0.11 5.51
C THR A 93 11.65 -0.38 5.99
N PRO A 94 11.14 -1.63 5.90
CA PRO A 94 9.86 -2.00 6.53
C PRO A 94 9.83 -1.70 8.04
N ASP A 95 10.94 -1.90 8.75
CA ASP A 95 11.04 -1.59 10.18
C ASP A 95 11.00 -0.07 10.43
N GLY A 96 11.72 0.72 9.63
CA GLY A 96 11.69 2.19 9.69
C GLY A 96 10.28 2.75 9.41
N PHE A 97 9.61 2.20 8.41
CA PHE A 97 8.20 2.53 8.14
C PHE A 97 7.32 2.21 9.35
N PHE A 98 7.47 1.03 9.94
CA PHE A 98 6.65 0.62 11.08
C PHE A 98 6.90 1.49 12.32
N ASP A 99 8.14 1.92 12.55
CA ASP A 99 8.46 2.86 13.63
C ASP A 99 7.80 4.24 13.43
N LYS A 100 7.73 4.73 12.20
CA LYS A 100 6.96 5.94 11.87
C LYS A 100 5.47 5.75 12.14
N MET A 101 4.91 4.59 11.79
CA MET A 101 3.51 4.27 12.11
C MET A 101 3.23 4.28 13.62
N LYS A 102 4.14 3.75 14.44
CA LYS A 102 4.03 3.82 15.91
C LYS A 102 4.07 5.24 16.44
N GLN A 103 4.94 6.09 15.90
CA GLN A 103 5.02 7.51 16.27
C GLN A 103 3.72 8.24 15.97
N ILE A 104 3.18 8.06 14.76
CA ILE A 104 1.91 8.67 14.35
C ILE A 104 0.76 8.12 15.21
N ALA A 105 0.71 6.81 15.45
CA ALA A 105 -0.29 6.19 16.30
C ALA A 105 -0.33 6.84 17.68
N SER A 106 0.82 6.96 18.34
CA SER A 106 0.94 7.59 19.66
C SER A 106 0.50 9.06 19.66
N ALA A 107 0.83 9.81 18.59
CA ALA A 107 0.48 11.22 18.47
C ALA A 107 -1.05 11.45 18.35
N HIS A 108 -1.78 10.47 17.78
CA HIS A 108 -3.22 10.60 17.51
C HIS A 108 -4.13 9.77 18.44
N GLY A 109 -3.58 9.20 19.53
CA GLY A 109 -4.36 8.45 20.51
C GLY A 109 -4.65 6.99 20.11
N TYR A 110 -3.85 6.44 19.20
CA TYR A 110 -3.85 5.03 18.87
C TYR A 110 -2.72 4.30 19.60
N ALA A 111 -2.93 3.02 19.95
CA ALA A 111 -1.90 2.23 20.60
C ALA A 111 -0.74 1.95 19.63
N ALA A 112 0.50 2.16 20.08
CA ALA A 112 1.71 1.92 19.28
C ALA A 112 1.98 0.43 19.05
N ASP A 113 1.34 -0.45 19.83
CA ASP A 113 1.40 -1.91 19.62
C ASP A 113 0.06 -2.59 19.91
N THR A 114 -0.11 -3.77 19.31
CA THR A 114 -1.35 -4.55 19.42
C THR A 114 -1.58 -5.10 20.83
N LYS A 115 -0.52 -5.33 21.60
CA LYS A 115 -0.63 -5.88 22.97
C LYS A 115 -1.18 -4.82 23.92
N ALA A 116 -0.69 -3.58 23.83
CA ALA A 116 -1.19 -2.45 24.59
C ALA A 116 -2.68 -2.22 24.31
N TYR A 117 -3.08 -2.25 23.02
CA TYR A 117 -4.49 -2.13 22.65
C TYR A 117 -5.35 -3.24 23.24
N LYS A 118 -4.90 -4.50 23.15
CA LYS A 118 -5.64 -5.65 23.70
C LYS A 118 -5.75 -5.64 25.23
N ALA A 119 -4.74 -5.07 25.91
CA ALA A 119 -4.75 -4.96 27.37
C ALA A 119 -5.81 -3.96 27.87
N ASP A 120 -5.98 -2.84 27.19
CA ASP A 120 -7.01 -1.83 27.50
C ASP A 120 -7.51 -1.15 26.21
N PRO A 121 -8.50 -1.76 25.52
CA PRO A 121 -9.08 -1.18 24.30
C PRO A 121 -9.76 0.17 24.53
N THR A 122 -10.15 0.48 25.75
CA THR A 122 -10.87 1.73 26.08
C THR A 122 -9.93 2.93 26.21
N ALA A 123 -8.63 2.68 26.42
CA ALA A 123 -7.61 3.73 26.52
C ALA A 123 -7.22 4.33 25.16
N TYR A 124 -7.58 3.70 24.05
CA TYR A 124 -7.13 4.06 22.71
C TYR A 124 -8.28 4.11 21.70
N LYS A 125 -8.15 4.94 20.67
CA LYS A 125 -9.08 4.97 19.52
C LYS A 125 -9.01 3.69 18.66
N GLY A 126 -7.84 3.06 18.62
CA GLY A 126 -7.50 1.88 17.85
C GLY A 126 -6.03 1.51 18.06
N ALA A 127 -5.42 0.85 17.10
CA ALA A 127 -4.03 0.41 17.17
C ALA A 127 -3.21 0.85 15.94
N VAL A 128 -1.89 0.69 16.01
CA VAL A 128 -0.96 1.00 14.92
C VAL A 128 -1.34 0.35 13.58
N GLY A 129 -1.98 -0.81 13.60
CA GLY A 129 -2.50 -1.46 12.38
C GLY A 129 -3.57 -0.63 11.67
N ASP A 130 -4.42 0.10 12.42
CA ASP A 130 -5.41 1.01 11.84
C ASP A 130 -4.72 2.20 11.15
N VAL A 131 -3.68 2.75 11.76
CA VAL A 131 -2.87 3.84 11.20
C VAL A 131 -2.15 3.40 9.92
N SER A 132 -1.51 2.23 9.93
CA SER A 132 -0.91 1.65 8.72
C SER A 132 -1.93 1.42 7.62
N MET A 133 -3.15 1.01 7.97
CA MET A 133 -4.21 0.76 6.99
C MET A 133 -4.67 2.04 6.31
N VAL A 134 -4.70 3.18 7.01
CA VAL A 134 -5.00 4.50 6.40
C VAL A 134 -4.00 4.80 5.28
N VAL A 135 -2.71 4.64 5.53
CA VAL A 135 -1.66 4.86 4.53
C VAL A 135 -1.80 3.86 3.36
N ARG A 136 -2.09 2.59 3.66
CA ARG A 136 -2.30 1.55 2.64
C ARG A 136 -3.48 1.88 1.72
N VAL A 137 -4.60 2.28 2.28
CA VAL A 137 -5.80 2.67 1.51
C VAL A 137 -5.50 3.87 0.62
N ALA A 138 -4.78 4.88 1.13
CA ALA A 138 -4.40 6.05 0.35
C ALA A 138 -3.49 5.70 -0.84
N VAL A 139 -2.50 4.84 -0.63
CA VAL A 139 -1.49 4.48 -1.64
C VAL A 139 -1.99 3.44 -2.63
N ALA A 140 -2.64 2.38 -2.15
CA ALA A 140 -3.08 1.25 -2.96
C ALA A 140 -4.57 1.31 -3.36
N GLY A 141 -5.36 2.20 -2.76
CA GLY A 141 -6.81 2.29 -2.99
C GLY A 141 -7.57 1.05 -2.49
N ARG A 142 -6.96 0.25 -1.62
CA ARG A 142 -7.52 -1.00 -1.08
C ARG A 142 -6.82 -1.41 0.21
N GLN A 143 -7.47 -2.28 0.96
CA GLN A 143 -6.91 -2.81 2.22
C GLN A 143 -5.91 -3.96 2.01
N ASN A 144 -5.99 -4.67 0.88
CA ASN A 144 -5.10 -5.79 0.57
C ASN A 144 -4.08 -5.42 -0.51
N ALA A 145 -2.82 -5.40 -0.14
CA ALA A 145 -1.68 -5.16 -1.04
C ALA A 145 -0.43 -5.85 -0.45
N PRO A 146 0.63 -6.07 -1.25
CA PRO A 146 1.93 -6.54 -0.74
C PRO A 146 2.53 -5.59 0.30
N ASP A 147 3.78 -5.85 0.73
CA ASP A 147 4.49 -4.99 1.67
C ASP A 147 4.45 -3.52 1.23
N LEU A 148 3.83 -2.67 2.07
CA LEU A 148 3.50 -1.30 1.71
C LEU A 148 4.75 -0.43 1.49
N GLN A 149 5.79 -0.59 2.32
CA GLN A 149 7.02 0.18 2.15
C GLN A 149 7.70 -0.15 0.83
N THR A 150 7.75 -1.44 0.47
CA THR A 150 8.30 -1.87 -0.82
C THR A 150 7.48 -1.32 -2.00
N VAL A 151 6.16 -1.36 -1.90
CA VAL A 151 5.26 -0.77 -2.91
C VAL A 151 5.54 0.72 -3.07
N MET A 152 5.64 1.46 -1.97
CA MET A 152 5.91 2.91 -2.00
C MET A 152 7.29 3.24 -2.57
N GLY A 153 8.30 2.42 -2.27
CA GLY A 153 9.64 2.56 -2.86
C GLY A 153 9.65 2.36 -4.38
N ILE A 154 8.82 1.45 -4.90
CA ILE A 154 8.67 1.22 -6.35
C ILE A 154 7.90 2.36 -7.01
N LEU A 155 6.83 2.85 -6.38
CA LEU A 155 6.03 3.99 -6.89
C LEU A 155 6.83 5.29 -6.95
N GLY A 156 7.74 5.49 -6.00
CA GLY A 156 8.55 6.69 -5.84
C GLY A 156 7.84 7.80 -5.07
N LYS A 157 8.66 8.72 -4.56
CA LYS A 157 8.22 9.78 -3.62
C LYS A 157 7.12 10.66 -4.18
N GLU A 158 7.28 11.14 -5.41
CA GLU A 158 6.32 12.05 -6.04
C GLU A 158 4.93 11.42 -6.14
N LYS A 159 4.85 10.18 -6.62
CA LYS A 159 3.59 9.44 -6.77
C LYS A 159 2.93 9.13 -5.42
N VAL A 160 3.71 8.75 -4.43
CA VAL A 160 3.20 8.47 -3.09
C VAL A 160 2.61 9.74 -2.48
N LEU A 161 3.33 10.88 -2.50
CA LEU A 161 2.83 12.13 -1.95
C LEU A 161 1.57 12.62 -2.67
N GLU A 162 1.51 12.48 -3.99
CA GLU A 162 0.30 12.78 -4.77
C GLU A 162 -0.91 11.95 -4.30
N ARG A 163 -0.73 10.64 -4.09
CA ARG A 163 -1.81 9.74 -3.63
C ARG A 163 -2.27 10.04 -2.21
N LEU A 164 -1.33 10.34 -1.31
CA LEU A 164 -1.68 10.75 0.06
C LEU A 164 -2.53 12.02 0.05
N SER A 165 -2.14 13.03 -0.75
CA SER A 165 -2.87 14.28 -0.89
C SER A 165 -4.26 14.07 -1.50
N LYS A 166 -4.37 13.33 -2.60
CA LYS A 166 -5.66 13.03 -3.25
C LYS A 166 -6.62 12.27 -2.33
N CYS A 167 -6.11 11.34 -1.54
CA CYS A 167 -6.93 10.63 -0.55
C CYS A 167 -7.43 11.59 0.54
N ALA A 168 -6.54 12.42 1.10
CA ALA A 168 -6.93 13.40 2.11
C ALA A 168 -7.99 14.38 1.61
N ASP A 169 -7.89 14.82 0.35
CA ASP A 169 -8.87 15.73 -0.27
C ASP A 169 -10.23 15.05 -0.50
N ALA A 170 -10.26 13.74 -0.67
CA ALA A 170 -11.48 12.96 -0.89
C ALA A 170 -12.23 12.58 0.40
N LEU A 171 -11.61 12.72 1.57
CA LEU A 171 -12.18 12.42 2.89
C LEU A 171 -12.89 13.67 3.46
#